data_afea14921ed8523eebceb6e391ed4965
#
_entry.id   afea14921ed8523eebceb6e391ed4965
#
_cell.length_a   1.000
_cell.length_b   1.000
_cell.length_c   1.000
_cell.angle_alpha   90.00
_cell.angle_beta   90.00
_cell.angle_gamma   90.00
#
_symmetry.space_group_name_H-M   'P 1'
#
loop_
_entity.id
_entity.type
_entity.pdbx_description
1 polymer ?
#
loop_
_entity_poly.entity_id
_entity_poly.type
_entity_poly.pdbx_seq_one_letter_code
_entity_poly.pdbx_strand_id
1 'polypeptide(L)'
;MNNSKIILYTGRRGAGKTLTMVRDAYKYHLNNWKIITNMTSLVFGEKMEGEEILKIDKSSDLNNCILVFDEIQIYFDSRSFGSKKNKTFSNFIQQIRKRNIILLVTTQYLNTIEKRLRQHIDIEVYPDYIEKYPVCKATYIDIAS
;
A
#
# COMPACT_ATOMS: atom_id res chain seq x y z
N MET A 1 -13.51 -8.69 -14.76
CA MET A 1 -13.71 -8.79 -13.30
C MET A 1 -12.74 -7.87 -12.59
N ASN A 2 -13.22 -7.06 -11.67
CA ASN A 2 -12.37 -6.11 -10.95
C ASN A 2 -11.68 -6.79 -9.77
N ASN A 3 -10.36 -6.89 -9.79
CA ASN A 3 -9.53 -7.50 -8.76
C ASN A 3 -8.87 -6.47 -7.84
N SER A 4 -9.33 -5.22 -7.87
CA SER A 4 -8.79 -4.16 -7.04
C SER A 4 -8.85 -4.53 -5.56
N LYS A 5 -7.72 -4.39 -4.87
CA LYS A 5 -7.61 -4.61 -3.42
C LYS A 5 -6.68 -3.59 -2.81
N ILE A 6 -6.97 -3.22 -1.57
CA ILE A 6 -6.08 -2.40 -0.76
C ILE A 6 -5.64 -3.25 0.43
N ILE A 7 -4.34 -3.50 0.52
CA ILE A 7 -3.73 -4.35 1.53
C ILE A 7 -2.81 -3.49 2.40
N LEU A 8 -3.13 -3.42 3.68
CA LEU A 8 -2.37 -2.65 4.67
C LEU A 8 -1.50 -3.57 5.53
N TYR A 9 -0.22 -3.30 5.52
CA TYR A 9 0.76 -3.94 6.40
C TYR A 9 0.98 -3.03 7.59
N THR A 10 0.55 -3.45 8.77
CA THR A 10 0.57 -2.64 9.99
C THR A 10 1.25 -3.38 11.13
N GLY A 11 1.71 -2.66 12.13
CA GLY A 11 2.38 -3.20 13.29
C GLY A 11 3.46 -2.27 13.78
N ARG A 12 4.10 -2.64 14.88
CA ARG A 12 5.20 -1.87 15.48
C ARG A 12 6.41 -1.81 14.54
N ARG A 13 7.28 -0.85 14.81
CA ARG A 13 8.57 -0.74 14.11
C ARG A 13 9.37 -2.03 14.32
N GLY A 14 9.98 -2.53 13.24
CA GLY A 14 10.76 -3.77 13.28
C GLY A 14 9.95 -5.06 13.22
N ALA A 15 8.63 -4.99 13.05
CA ALA A 15 7.77 -6.17 12.94
C ALA A 15 7.88 -6.92 11.60
N GLY A 16 8.53 -6.31 10.59
CA GLY A 16 8.69 -6.91 9.27
C GLY A 16 7.64 -6.47 8.25
N LYS A 17 7.03 -5.30 8.43
CA LYS A 17 6.01 -4.77 7.49
C LYS A 17 6.52 -4.67 6.07
N THR A 18 7.62 -3.96 5.88
CA THR A 18 8.22 -3.75 4.55
C THR A 18 8.67 -5.08 3.95
N LEU A 19 9.30 -5.93 4.73
CA LEU A 19 9.74 -7.25 4.27
C LEU A 19 8.58 -8.12 3.80
N THR A 20 7.50 -8.17 4.55
CA THR A 20 6.30 -8.94 4.19
C THR A 20 5.63 -8.38 2.94
N MET A 21 5.52 -7.05 2.85
CA MET A 21 4.97 -6.39 1.66
C MET A 21 5.80 -6.68 0.41
N VAL A 22 7.13 -6.60 0.52
CA VAL A 22 8.04 -6.89 -0.60
C VAL A 22 7.92 -8.35 -1.03
N ARG A 23 7.81 -9.27 -0.09
CA ARG A 23 7.59 -10.69 -0.38
C ARG A 23 6.30 -10.91 -1.18
N ASP A 24 5.22 -10.27 -0.76
CA ASP A 24 3.93 -10.40 -1.44
C ASP A 24 3.96 -9.74 -2.83
N ALA A 25 4.60 -8.57 -2.95
CA ALA A 25 4.82 -7.91 -4.23
C ALA A 25 5.64 -8.79 -5.19
N TYR A 26 6.64 -9.48 -4.69
CA TYR A 26 7.46 -10.39 -5.49
C TYR A 26 6.64 -11.55 -6.06
N LYS A 27 5.69 -12.08 -5.32
CA LYS A 27 4.77 -13.11 -5.81
C LYS A 27 3.95 -12.61 -7.01
N TYR A 28 3.47 -11.38 -6.95
CA TYR A 28 2.78 -10.76 -8.09
C TYR A 28 3.73 -10.58 -9.28
N HIS A 29 4.97 -10.14 -9.01
CA HIS A 29 5.99 -9.98 -10.05
C HIS A 29 6.25 -11.31 -10.78
N LEU A 30 6.37 -12.41 -10.05
CA LEU A 30 6.55 -13.75 -10.64
C LEU A 30 5.37 -14.19 -11.50
N ASN A 31 4.18 -13.64 -11.27
CA ASN A 31 2.98 -13.87 -12.08
C ASN A 31 2.80 -12.82 -13.19
N ASN A 32 3.87 -12.12 -13.55
CA ASN A 32 3.93 -11.14 -14.64
C ASN A 32 3.08 -9.88 -14.42
N TRP A 33 2.77 -9.53 -13.17
CA TRP A 33 2.15 -8.26 -12.86
C TRP A 33 3.17 -7.13 -12.94
N LYS A 34 2.76 -6.00 -13.50
CA LYS A 34 3.56 -4.77 -13.48
C LYS A 34 3.59 -4.22 -12.04
N ILE A 35 4.78 -3.99 -11.53
CA ILE A 35 5.00 -3.44 -10.19
C ILE A 35 5.47 -2.00 -10.31
N ILE A 36 4.82 -1.08 -9.61
CA ILE A 36 5.19 0.33 -9.51
C ILE A 36 5.40 0.66 -8.04
N THR A 37 6.47 1.34 -7.71
CA THR A 37 6.84 1.56 -6.32
C THR A 37 7.54 2.89 -6.08
N ASN A 38 7.33 3.46 -4.90
CA ASN A 38 8.12 4.59 -4.40
C ASN A 38 9.41 4.15 -3.69
N MET A 39 9.63 2.85 -3.56
CA MET A 39 10.82 2.29 -2.89
C MET A 39 11.99 2.25 -3.85
N THR A 40 13.02 3.06 -3.62
CA THR A 40 14.23 3.10 -4.46
C THR A 40 15.02 1.80 -4.40
N SER A 41 14.93 1.06 -3.33
CA SER A 41 15.65 -0.20 -3.11
C SER A 41 14.99 -1.43 -3.75
N LEU A 42 13.76 -1.33 -4.21
CA LEU A 42 13.04 -2.46 -4.79
C LEU A 42 13.48 -2.67 -6.24
N VAL A 43 14.24 -3.75 -6.49
CA VAL A 43 14.91 -3.96 -7.78
C VAL A 43 13.98 -4.41 -8.92
N PHE A 44 12.86 -5.05 -8.60
CA PHE A 44 11.93 -5.60 -9.61
C PHE A 44 10.76 -4.67 -9.95
N GLY A 45 10.71 -3.48 -9.37
CA GLY A 45 9.62 -2.52 -9.59
C GLY A 45 10.05 -1.32 -10.42
N GLU A 46 9.12 -0.77 -11.19
CA GLU A 46 9.29 0.52 -11.84
C GLU A 46 9.17 1.62 -10.78
N LYS A 47 10.15 2.52 -10.74
CA LYS A 47 10.20 3.58 -9.74
C LYS A 47 9.29 4.74 -10.15
N MET A 48 8.52 5.23 -9.18
CA MET A 48 7.70 6.42 -9.34
C MET A 48 7.70 7.18 -8.00
N GLU A 49 7.83 8.50 -8.07
CA GLU A 49 7.76 9.33 -6.87
C GLU A 49 6.39 9.16 -6.20
N GLY A 50 6.38 9.10 -4.86
CA GLY A 50 5.14 8.89 -4.12
C GLY A 50 4.08 9.95 -4.43
N GLU A 51 4.50 11.20 -4.62
CA GLU A 51 3.59 12.28 -5.00
C GLU A 51 2.95 12.06 -6.38
N GLU A 52 3.68 11.51 -7.33
CA GLU A 52 3.16 11.16 -8.66
C GLU A 52 2.16 10.00 -8.57
N ILE A 53 2.45 8.99 -7.74
CA ILE A 53 1.55 7.87 -7.51
C ILE A 53 0.20 8.39 -6.99
N LEU A 54 0.23 9.33 -6.05
CA LEU A 54 -0.99 9.88 -5.45
C LEU A 54 -1.80 10.75 -6.41
N LYS A 55 -1.19 11.25 -7.47
CA LYS A 55 -1.84 12.09 -8.48
C LYS A 55 -2.41 11.30 -9.66
N ILE A 56 -2.59 10.00 -9.52
CA ILE A 56 -3.24 9.18 -10.55
C ILE A 56 -4.62 9.77 -10.86
N ASP A 57 -4.83 10.16 -12.09
CA ASP A 57 -6.07 10.75 -12.56
C ASP A 57 -6.60 10.03 -13.81
N LYS A 58 -7.62 10.60 -14.43
CA LYS A 58 -8.25 10.01 -15.62
C LYS A 58 -7.30 9.89 -16.82
N SER A 59 -6.23 10.68 -16.87
CA SER A 59 -5.26 10.67 -17.97
C SER A 59 -4.13 9.65 -17.75
N SER A 60 -4.04 9.07 -16.58
CA SER A 60 -2.98 8.12 -16.24
C SER A 60 -3.14 6.79 -16.98
N ASP A 61 -2.03 6.24 -17.48
CA ASP A 61 -2.01 4.93 -18.14
C ASP A 61 -1.88 3.75 -17.18
N LEU A 62 -1.92 4.01 -15.88
CA LEU A 62 -1.77 2.97 -14.86
C LEU A 62 -3.04 2.16 -14.70
N ASN A 63 -3.05 0.95 -15.24
CA ASN A 63 -4.14 -0.01 -15.12
C ASN A 63 -3.56 -1.41 -14.89
N ASN A 64 -4.30 -2.27 -14.19
CA ASN A 64 -3.93 -3.67 -14.01
C ASN A 64 -2.50 -3.84 -13.50
N CYS A 65 -2.15 -3.10 -12.46
CA CYS A 65 -0.82 -3.12 -11.87
C CYS A 65 -0.87 -3.23 -10.35
N ILE A 66 0.28 -3.48 -9.77
CA ILE A 66 0.47 -3.50 -8.33
C ILE A 66 1.22 -2.22 -7.94
N LEU A 67 0.65 -1.44 -7.04
CA LEU A 67 1.35 -0.31 -6.42
C LEU A 67 1.90 -0.73 -5.07
N VAL A 68 3.20 -0.62 -4.90
CA VAL A 68 3.90 -0.91 -3.64
C VAL A 68 4.33 0.41 -3.03
N PHE A 69 3.63 0.83 -1.99
CA PHE A 69 3.78 2.15 -1.40
C PHE A 69 4.22 2.04 0.05
N ASP A 70 5.50 2.31 0.29
CA ASP A 70 6.06 2.24 1.63
C ASP A 70 5.85 3.55 2.39
N GLU A 71 5.47 3.44 3.66
CA GLU A 71 5.29 4.57 4.58
C GLU A 71 4.35 5.65 4.06
N ILE A 72 3.13 5.27 3.72
CA ILE A 72 2.13 6.18 3.14
C ILE A 72 1.86 7.42 4.03
N GLN A 73 2.07 7.32 5.35
CA GLN A 73 1.86 8.43 6.27
C GLN A 73 2.75 9.64 5.99
N ILE A 74 3.90 9.46 5.34
CA ILE A 74 4.79 10.58 4.98
C ILE A 74 4.06 11.58 4.08
N TYR A 75 3.18 11.08 3.21
CA TYR A 75 2.46 11.89 2.24
C TYR A 75 1.12 12.42 2.77
N PHE A 76 0.62 11.83 3.85
CA PHE A 76 -0.66 12.19 4.48
C PHE A 76 -0.50 12.42 5.97
N ASP A 77 0.31 13.42 6.35
CA ASP A 77 0.45 13.82 7.74
C ASP A 77 -0.88 14.43 8.25
N SER A 78 -1.36 13.90 9.36
CA SER A 78 -2.60 14.34 10.00
C SER A 78 -2.61 15.83 10.37
N ARG A 79 -1.44 16.40 10.63
CA ARG A 79 -1.30 17.82 11.00
C ARG A 79 -1.48 18.78 9.84
N SER A 80 -1.27 18.29 8.62
CA SER A 80 -1.38 19.09 7.39
C SER A 80 -2.61 18.72 6.57
N PHE A 81 -3.56 17.99 7.17
CA PHE A 81 -4.78 17.52 6.49
C PHE A 81 -5.79 18.67 6.34
N GLY A 82 -5.56 19.48 5.29
CA GLY A 82 -6.57 20.41 4.80
C GLY A 82 -7.53 19.72 3.80
N SER A 83 -8.59 20.42 3.42
CA SER A 83 -9.61 19.93 2.49
C SER A 83 -9.04 19.41 1.16
N LYS A 84 -7.94 19.98 0.68
CA LYS A 84 -7.26 19.57 -0.57
C LYS A 84 -6.66 18.16 -0.47
N LYS A 85 -6.02 17.83 0.65
CA LYS A 85 -5.39 16.51 0.82
C LYS A 85 -6.42 15.40 0.97
N ASN A 86 -7.54 15.68 1.62
CA ASN A 86 -8.67 14.76 1.70
C ASN A 86 -9.21 14.43 0.32
N LYS A 87 -9.36 15.43 -0.53
CA LYS A 87 -9.86 15.29 -1.88
C LYS A 87 -8.88 14.47 -2.73
N THR A 88 -7.58 14.74 -2.60
CA THR A 88 -6.52 13.98 -3.27
C THR A 88 -6.55 12.51 -2.87
N PHE A 89 -6.66 12.23 -1.57
CA PHE A 89 -6.75 10.86 -1.05
C PHE A 89 -7.99 10.12 -1.58
N SER A 90 -9.16 10.78 -1.53
CA SER A 90 -10.40 10.18 -2.02
C SER A 90 -10.33 9.88 -3.52
N ASN A 91 -9.78 10.80 -4.31
CA ASN A 91 -9.59 10.58 -5.73
C ASN A 91 -8.63 9.41 -6.00
N PHE A 92 -7.54 9.34 -5.25
CA PHE A 92 -6.56 8.25 -5.34
C PHE A 92 -7.24 6.89 -5.12
N ILE A 93 -8.01 6.75 -4.05
CA ILE A 93 -8.73 5.51 -3.75
C ILE A 93 -9.74 5.16 -4.87
N GLN A 94 -10.47 6.15 -5.38
CA GLN A 94 -11.39 5.92 -6.49
C GLN A 94 -10.66 5.42 -7.74
N GLN A 95 -9.50 5.98 -8.06
CA GLN A 95 -8.72 5.55 -9.21
C GLN A 95 -8.17 4.13 -9.03
N ILE A 96 -7.73 3.77 -7.84
CA ILE A 96 -7.31 2.40 -7.49
C ILE A 96 -8.44 1.41 -7.87
N ARG A 97 -9.66 1.70 -7.44
CA ARG A 97 -10.83 0.84 -7.71
C ARG A 97 -11.18 0.76 -9.20
N LYS A 98 -11.22 1.90 -9.88
CA LYS A 98 -11.60 1.97 -11.30
C LYS A 98 -10.59 1.32 -12.24
N ARG A 99 -9.32 1.31 -11.87
CA ARG A 99 -8.22 0.89 -12.74
C ARG A 99 -7.74 -0.53 -12.48
N ASN A 100 -8.45 -1.29 -11.67
CA ASN A 100 -8.07 -2.66 -11.32
C ASN A 100 -6.64 -2.73 -10.75
N ILE A 101 -6.32 -1.83 -9.83
CA ILE A 101 -5.03 -1.75 -9.18
C ILE A 101 -5.09 -2.44 -7.83
N ILE A 102 -4.05 -3.18 -7.50
CA ILE A 102 -3.84 -3.73 -6.16
C ILE A 102 -2.82 -2.84 -5.46
N LEU A 103 -3.22 -2.25 -4.33
CA LEU A 103 -2.38 -1.36 -3.55
C LEU A 103 -1.85 -2.07 -2.31
N LEU A 104 -0.54 -2.17 -2.20
CA LEU A 104 0.16 -2.67 -1.02
C LEU A 104 0.79 -1.48 -0.30
N VAL A 105 0.39 -1.21 0.94
CA VAL A 105 0.88 -0.06 1.71
C VAL A 105 1.35 -0.46 3.10
N THR A 106 2.37 0.23 3.60
CA THR A 106 2.76 0.16 5.00
C THR A 106 2.43 1.46 5.72
N THR A 107 2.19 1.38 7.01
CA THR A 107 2.10 2.53 7.90
C THR A 107 2.64 2.19 9.27
N GLN A 108 3.29 3.17 9.91
CA GLN A 108 3.82 3.01 11.27
C GLN A 108 2.87 3.55 12.34
N TYR A 109 1.95 4.40 11.98
CA TYR A 109 1.14 5.14 12.93
C TYR A 109 -0.33 4.78 12.87
N LEU A 110 -0.87 4.36 14.02
CA LEU A 110 -2.28 4.06 14.25
C LEU A 110 -3.08 5.33 14.60
N ASN A 111 -2.98 6.37 13.79
CA ASN A 111 -3.68 7.63 14.06
C ASN A 111 -4.62 8.03 12.92
N THR A 112 -4.98 9.29 12.83
CA THR A 112 -6.07 9.81 11.96
C THR A 112 -6.01 9.41 10.49
N ILE A 113 -4.83 9.19 9.92
CA ILE A 113 -4.69 8.72 8.54
C ILE A 113 -5.18 7.29 8.41
N GLU A 114 -4.82 6.47 9.38
CA GLU A 114 -5.21 5.07 9.39
C GLU A 114 -6.73 4.90 9.46
N LYS A 115 -7.42 5.75 10.19
CA LYS A 115 -8.89 5.71 10.25
C LYS A 115 -9.54 5.90 8.88
N ARG A 116 -9.01 6.80 8.06
CA ARG A 116 -9.53 7.02 6.69
C ARG A 116 -9.16 5.90 5.76
N LEU A 117 -7.91 5.46 5.84
CA LEU A 117 -7.44 4.34 5.04
C LEU A 117 -8.20 3.07 5.41
N ARG A 118 -8.47 2.82 6.69
CA ARG A 118 -9.21 1.66 7.18
C ARG A 118 -10.58 1.48 6.56
N GLN A 119 -11.25 2.56 6.23
CA GLN A 119 -12.57 2.49 5.58
C GLN A 119 -12.49 1.84 4.19
N HIS A 120 -11.32 1.80 3.59
CA HIS A 120 -11.11 1.31 2.23
C HIS A 120 -10.21 0.07 2.16
N ILE A 121 -9.70 -0.40 3.29
CA ILE A 121 -8.82 -1.56 3.34
C ILE A 121 -9.63 -2.84 3.19
N ASP A 122 -9.16 -3.71 2.30
CA ASP A 122 -9.74 -5.03 2.10
C ASP A 122 -9.05 -6.09 2.96
N ILE A 123 -7.74 -5.99 3.12
CA ILE A 123 -6.95 -6.96 3.88
C ILE A 123 -5.98 -6.21 4.80
N GLU A 124 -5.99 -6.56 6.08
CA GLU A 124 -4.95 -6.14 7.03
C GLU A 124 -3.95 -7.26 7.25
N VAL A 125 -2.67 -6.93 7.21
CA VAL A 125 -1.58 -7.87 7.43
C VAL A 125 -0.81 -7.46 8.67
N TYR A 126 -0.65 -8.38 9.60
CA TYR A 126 0.06 -8.19 10.86
C TYR A 126 1.32 -9.05 10.86
N PRO A 127 2.46 -8.51 10.40
CA PRO A 127 3.72 -9.23 10.48
C PRO A 127 4.24 -9.28 11.92
N ASP A 128 4.88 -10.38 12.26
CA ASP A 128 5.54 -10.55 13.54
C ASP A 128 6.91 -11.19 13.32
N TYR A 129 7.96 -10.41 13.57
CA TYR A 129 9.34 -10.87 13.45
C TYR A 129 9.79 -11.48 14.79
N ILE A 130 10.21 -12.73 14.73
CA ILE A 130 10.68 -13.48 15.89
C ILE A 130 12.20 -13.55 15.88
N GLU A 131 12.86 -12.74 16.69
CA GLU A 131 14.34 -12.64 16.71
C GLU A 131 15.03 -13.97 17.04
N LYS A 132 14.44 -14.76 17.92
CA LYS A 132 15.01 -16.04 18.36
C LYS A 132 15.12 -17.05 17.20
N TYR A 133 14.20 -16.97 16.28
CA TYR A 133 14.21 -17.75 15.04
C TYR A 133 14.05 -16.75 13.92
N PRO A 134 15.03 -16.51 13.03
CA PRO A 134 14.92 -15.44 12.04
C PRO A 134 13.78 -15.70 11.05
N VAL A 135 12.56 -15.66 11.57
CA VAL A 135 11.32 -15.96 10.86
C VAL A 135 10.38 -14.78 11.04
N CYS A 136 9.80 -14.33 9.95
CA CYS A 136 8.70 -13.39 9.98
C CYS A 136 7.40 -14.13 9.70
N LYS A 137 6.50 -14.15 10.69
CA LYS A 137 5.13 -14.64 10.53
C LYS A 137 4.23 -13.49 10.17
N ALA A 138 3.23 -13.74 9.36
CA ALA A 138 2.24 -12.72 9.02
C ALA A 138 0.83 -13.30 9.13
N THR A 139 -0.05 -12.54 9.77
CA THR A 139 -1.48 -12.84 9.85
C THR A 139 -2.23 -11.96 8.89
N TYR A 140 -3.03 -12.55 8.01
CA TYR A 140 -3.83 -11.87 7.02
C TYR A 140 -5.30 -11.90 7.44
N ILE A 141 -5.92 -10.74 7.57
CA ILE A 141 -7.32 -10.62 7.96
C ILE A 141 -8.09 -9.96 6.81
N ASP A 142 -9.01 -10.70 6.23
CA ASP A 142 -9.92 -10.18 5.20
C ASP A 142 -11.07 -9.42 5.87
N ILE A 143 -11.12 -8.12 5.64
CA ILE A 143 -12.10 -7.22 6.24
C ILE A 143 -13.31 -7.03 5.31
N ALA A 144 -13.11 -7.23 4.03
CA ALA A 144 -14.14 -7.01 3.00
C ALA A 144 -15.17 -8.14 2.90
N SER A 145 -14.91 -9.27 3.55
CA SER A 145 -15.82 -10.42 3.52
C SER A 145 -16.96 -10.31 4.52
#